data_29000c4e6af3fae2ed76dbd152db28bf
#
_entry.id   29000c4e6af3fae2ed76dbd152db28bf
#
_cell.length_a   1.000
_cell.length_b   1.000
_cell.length_c   1.000
_cell.angle_alpha   90.00
_cell.angle_beta   90.00
_cell.angle_gamma   90.00
#
_symmetry.space_group_name_H-M   'P 1'
#
loop_
_entity.id
_entity.type
_entity.pdbx_description
1 polymer ?
#
loop_
_entity_poly.entity_id
_entity_poly.type
_entity_poly.pdbx_seq_one_letter_code
_entity_poly.pdbx_strand_id
1 'polypeptide(L)'
;MTGARHADRRVVAIGGNALADPHDPAALPHQGERAAALAGPLVDVLAGGTRLVIVHGNGPQVGSRLIQNEAARDQVPPSPLHICVAETQGQIGHHLSLGLLQELRIRGLSIPVV
;
A
#
# COMPACT_ATOMS: atom_id res chain seq x y z
N MET A 1 -4.87 22.93 33.83
CA MET A 1 -4.96 21.52 33.42
C MET A 1 -5.10 21.47 31.90
N THR A 2 -4.01 21.35 31.20
CA THR A 2 -4.00 21.17 29.74
C THR A 2 -4.31 19.70 29.46
N GLY A 3 -5.58 19.40 29.19
CA GLY A 3 -5.99 18.08 28.70
C GLY A 3 -5.22 17.77 27.43
N ALA A 4 -4.42 16.71 27.44
CA ALA A 4 -3.79 16.18 26.25
C ALA A 4 -4.92 15.90 25.25
N ARG A 5 -5.04 16.71 24.19
CA ARG A 5 -5.94 16.41 23.09
C ARG A 5 -5.42 15.12 22.47
N HIS A 6 -6.15 14.03 22.68
CA HIS A 6 -5.89 12.80 21.96
C HIS A 6 -6.02 13.14 20.47
N ALA A 7 -4.90 13.02 19.74
CA ALA A 7 -4.93 13.20 18.31
C ALA A 7 -5.99 12.23 17.74
N ASP A 8 -6.90 12.77 16.94
CA ASP A 8 -7.90 11.97 16.25
C ASP A 8 -7.20 10.87 15.43
N ARG A 9 -7.76 9.66 15.43
CA ARG A 9 -7.21 8.51 14.71
C ARG A 9 -8.22 8.08 13.68
N ARG A 10 -7.79 7.96 12.43
CA ARG A 10 -8.64 7.47 11.35
C ARG A 10 -8.03 6.22 10.75
N VAL A 11 -8.88 5.29 10.39
CA VAL A 11 -8.53 4.09 9.62
C VAL A 11 -9.07 4.28 8.21
N VAL A 12 -8.18 4.15 7.23
CA VAL A 12 -8.57 4.18 5.81
C VAL A 12 -8.27 2.81 5.20
N ALA A 13 -9.29 2.20 4.63
CA ALA A 13 -9.17 0.94 3.92
C ALA A 13 -8.97 1.19 2.43
N ILE A 14 -7.91 0.60 1.86
CA ILE A 14 -7.61 0.64 0.43
C ILE A 14 -7.87 -0.76 -0.14
N GLY A 15 -8.84 -0.88 -1.03
CA GLY A 15 -9.09 -2.12 -1.75
C GLY A 15 -7.91 -2.49 -2.66
N GLY A 16 -7.64 -3.78 -2.86
CA GLY A 16 -6.57 -4.24 -3.74
C GLY A 16 -6.70 -3.72 -5.17
N ASN A 17 -7.94 -3.53 -5.64
CA ASN A 17 -8.25 -2.98 -6.97
C ASN A 17 -7.85 -1.51 -7.14
N ALA A 18 -7.69 -0.75 -6.06
CA ALA A 18 -7.21 0.63 -6.13
C ALA A 18 -5.75 0.69 -6.59
N LEU A 19 -4.97 -0.36 -6.32
CA LEU A 19 -3.56 -0.46 -6.66
C LEU A 19 -3.30 -1.33 -7.90
N ALA A 20 -4.18 -2.27 -8.21
CA ALA A 20 -4.09 -3.12 -9.40
C ALA A 20 -5.49 -3.53 -9.84
N ASP A 21 -5.80 -3.32 -11.11
CA ASP A 21 -7.04 -3.81 -11.71
C ASP A 21 -6.94 -5.35 -11.85
N PRO A 22 -7.86 -6.14 -11.26
CA PRO A 22 -7.83 -7.60 -11.36
C PRO A 22 -8.06 -8.10 -12.79
N HIS A 23 -8.64 -7.26 -13.66
CA HIS A 23 -8.93 -7.59 -15.06
C HIS A 23 -7.84 -7.09 -16.03
N ASP A 24 -6.84 -6.38 -15.53
CA ASP A 24 -5.72 -5.87 -16.34
C ASP A 24 -4.38 -6.35 -15.76
N PRO A 25 -3.81 -7.45 -16.26
CA PRO A 25 -2.49 -7.92 -15.84
C PRO A 25 -1.38 -6.89 -16.05
N ALA A 26 -1.55 -5.96 -16.99
CA ALA A 26 -0.61 -4.87 -17.25
C ALA A 26 -0.64 -3.79 -16.15
N ALA A 27 -1.65 -3.77 -15.29
CA ALA A 27 -1.75 -2.81 -14.20
C ALA A 27 -0.74 -3.04 -13.06
N LEU A 28 -0.19 -4.26 -12.94
CA LEU A 28 0.78 -4.60 -11.89
C LEU A 28 2.06 -3.75 -11.91
N PRO A 29 2.69 -3.47 -13.06
CA PRO A 29 3.85 -2.58 -13.12
C PRO A 29 3.56 -1.14 -12.67
N HIS A 30 2.31 -0.70 -12.73
CA HIS A 30 1.89 0.67 -12.40
C HIS A 30 1.41 0.86 -10.96
N GLN A 31 1.60 -0.14 -10.09
CA GLN A 31 1.17 -0.05 -8.68
C GLN A 31 1.79 1.13 -7.94
N GLY A 32 3.07 1.43 -8.20
CA GLY A 32 3.75 2.57 -7.60
C GLY A 32 3.12 3.91 -7.98
N GLU A 33 2.74 4.08 -9.24
CA GLU A 33 2.06 5.29 -9.73
C GLU A 33 0.67 5.44 -9.11
N ARG A 34 -0.07 4.34 -9.00
CA ARG A 34 -1.38 4.33 -8.34
C ARG A 34 -1.28 4.64 -6.85
N ALA A 35 -0.27 4.09 -6.16
CA ALA A 35 -0.01 4.39 -4.76
C ALA A 35 0.36 5.88 -4.57
N ALA A 36 1.17 6.45 -5.47
CA ALA A 36 1.50 7.86 -5.46
C ALA A 36 0.26 8.75 -5.67
N ALA A 37 -0.65 8.37 -6.56
CA ALA A 37 -1.91 9.08 -6.79
C ALA A 37 -2.84 9.08 -5.55
N LEU A 38 -2.78 8.04 -4.73
CA LEU A 38 -3.53 7.97 -3.47
C LEU A 38 -2.93 8.83 -2.35
N ALA A 39 -1.65 9.17 -2.45
CA ALA A 39 -0.93 9.87 -1.39
C ALA A 39 -1.50 11.26 -1.11
N GLY A 40 -1.88 12.02 -2.14
CA GLY A 40 -2.45 13.36 -1.98
C GLY A 40 -3.66 13.39 -1.05
N PRO A 41 -4.75 12.67 -1.36
CA PRO A 41 -5.92 12.58 -0.48
C PRO A 41 -5.62 12.05 0.93
N LEU A 42 -4.68 11.11 1.07
CA LEU A 42 -4.28 10.58 2.38
C LEU A 42 -3.56 11.64 3.22
N VAL A 43 -2.69 12.44 2.59
CA VAL A 43 -1.99 13.53 3.27
C VAL A 43 -2.95 14.67 3.63
N ASP A 44 -4.01 14.91 2.85
CA ASP A 44 -5.06 15.86 3.22
C ASP A 44 -5.73 15.49 4.56
N VAL A 45 -5.93 14.19 4.81
CA VAL A 45 -6.44 13.70 6.10
C VAL A 45 -5.45 13.97 7.23
N LEU A 46 -4.15 13.83 6.98
CA LEU A 46 -3.08 14.07 7.97
C LEU A 46 -2.88 15.55 8.32
N ALA A 47 -3.09 16.45 7.37
CA ALA A 47 -2.86 17.88 7.53
C ALA A 47 -3.70 18.53 8.65
N GLY A 48 -4.83 17.89 9.02
CA GLY A 48 -5.66 18.30 10.16
C GLY A 48 -5.16 17.87 11.54
N GLY A 49 -3.96 17.29 11.65
CA GLY A 49 -3.42 16.77 12.92
C GLY A 49 -3.96 15.39 13.30
N THR A 50 -4.59 14.70 12.37
CA THR A 50 -5.11 13.34 12.52
C THR A 50 -3.99 12.31 12.37
N ARG A 51 -4.00 11.24 13.15
CA ARG A 51 -3.18 10.05 12.91
C ARG A 51 -3.91 9.11 11.98
N LEU A 52 -3.21 8.60 10.98
CA LEU A 52 -3.78 7.73 9.95
C LEU A 52 -3.24 6.31 10.10
N VAL A 53 -4.13 5.34 10.08
CA VAL A 53 -3.83 3.92 9.91
C VAL A 53 -4.37 3.49 8.56
N ILE A 54 -3.51 2.98 7.70
CA ILE A 54 -3.91 2.47 6.40
C ILE A 54 -3.96 0.95 6.47
N VAL A 55 -5.08 0.38 6.06
CA VAL A 55 -5.25 -1.06 5.87
C VAL A 55 -5.52 -1.33 4.40
N HIS A 56 -4.99 -2.42 3.86
CA HIS A 56 -5.14 -2.74 2.44
C HIS A 56 -5.34 -4.23 2.18
N GLY A 57 -6.00 -4.55 1.08
CA GLY A 57 -6.06 -5.88 0.51
C GLY A 57 -4.88 -6.13 -0.46
N ASN A 58 -4.67 -7.38 -0.85
CA ASN A 58 -3.62 -7.80 -1.79
C ASN A 58 -4.04 -8.93 -2.74
N GLY A 59 -5.32 -9.17 -2.92
CA GLY A 59 -5.84 -10.29 -3.71
C GLY A 59 -5.28 -10.38 -5.14
N PRO A 60 -5.34 -9.32 -5.96
CA PRO A 60 -4.79 -9.32 -7.32
C PRO A 60 -3.28 -9.63 -7.35
N GLN A 61 -2.53 -9.08 -6.39
CA GLN A 61 -1.09 -9.26 -6.28
C GLN A 61 -0.72 -10.70 -5.93
N VAL A 62 -1.45 -11.30 -4.99
CA VAL A 62 -1.28 -12.73 -4.63
C VAL A 62 -1.61 -13.61 -5.82
N GLY A 63 -2.71 -13.35 -6.54
CA GLY A 63 -3.09 -14.09 -7.73
C GLY A 63 -1.99 -14.08 -8.80
N SER A 64 -1.43 -12.91 -9.08
CA SER A 64 -0.32 -12.78 -10.02
C SER A 64 0.92 -13.55 -9.56
N ARG A 65 1.24 -13.50 -8.25
CA ARG A 65 2.39 -14.24 -7.70
C ARG A 65 2.20 -15.75 -7.84
N LEU A 66 0.98 -16.26 -7.63
CA LEU A 66 0.67 -17.68 -7.81
C LEU A 66 0.82 -18.11 -9.27
N ILE A 67 0.40 -17.29 -10.23
CA ILE A 67 0.60 -17.56 -11.66
C ILE A 67 2.10 -17.61 -11.99
N GLN A 68 2.90 -16.68 -11.47
CA GLN A 68 4.36 -16.68 -11.65
C GLN A 68 5.01 -17.95 -11.07
N ASN A 69 4.59 -18.37 -9.88
CA ASN A 69 5.06 -19.60 -9.25
C ASN A 69 4.75 -20.84 -10.11
N GLU A 70 3.54 -20.91 -10.65
CA GLU A 70 3.14 -22.05 -11.51
C GLU A 70 3.92 -22.05 -12.82
N ALA A 71 4.13 -20.89 -13.44
CA ALA A 71 4.90 -20.77 -14.68
C ALA A 71 6.38 -21.16 -14.53
N ALA A 72 6.96 -20.95 -13.34
CA ALA A 72 8.36 -21.24 -13.07
C ALA A 72 8.61 -22.55 -12.29
N ARG A 73 7.57 -23.34 -12.01
CA ARG A 73 7.65 -24.48 -11.07
C ARG A 73 8.69 -25.55 -11.43
N ASP A 74 8.98 -25.71 -12.72
CA ASP A 74 9.98 -26.66 -13.22
C ASP A 74 11.43 -26.16 -13.05
N GLN A 75 11.60 -24.89 -12.74
CA GLN A 75 12.90 -24.24 -12.57
C GLN A 75 13.19 -23.91 -11.10
N VAL A 76 12.16 -23.47 -10.38
CA VAL A 76 12.26 -23.06 -8.97
C VAL A 76 11.04 -23.57 -8.21
N PRO A 77 11.23 -24.15 -7.02
CA PRO A 77 10.10 -24.56 -6.19
C PRO A 77 9.15 -23.39 -5.90
N PRO A 78 7.82 -23.58 -6.05
CA PRO A 78 6.87 -22.51 -5.81
C PRO A 78 6.81 -22.12 -4.33
N SER A 79 6.72 -20.81 -4.07
CA SER A 79 6.49 -20.29 -2.71
C SER A 79 5.08 -20.70 -2.23
N PRO A 80 4.91 -21.12 -0.98
CA PRO A 80 3.60 -21.42 -0.44
C PRO A 80 2.74 -20.16 -0.31
N LEU A 81 1.42 -20.31 -0.32
CA LEU A 81 0.45 -19.22 -0.35
C LEU A 81 0.71 -18.14 0.72
N HIS A 82 0.98 -18.56 1.97
CA HIS A 82 1.20 -17.61 3.07
C HIS A 82 2.44 -16.72 2.85
N ILE A 83 3.46 -17.24 2.16
CA ILE A 83 4.64 -16.46 1.78
C ILE A 83 4.27 -15.48 0.67
N CYS A 84 3.54 -15.93 -0.36
CA CYS A 84 3.05 -15.01 -1.41
C CYS A 84 2.20 -13.87 -0.84
N VAL A 85 1.38 -14.15 0.16
CA VAL A 85 0.60 -13.14 0.89
C VAL A 85 1.52 -12.16 1.61
N ALA A 86 2.51 -12.63 2.35
CA ALA A 86 3.45 -11.79 3.08
C ALA A 86 4.29 -10.91 2.13
N GLU A 87 4.82 -11.48 1.05
CA GLU A 87 5.61 -10.74 0.04
C GLU A 87 4.80 -9.61 -0.59
N THR A 88 3.55 -9.88 -0.96
CA THR A 88 2.69 -8.88 -1.60
C THR A 88 2.18 -7.81 -0.64
N GLN A 89 1.99 -8.14 0.64
CA GLN A 89 1.76 -7.14 1.69
C GLN A 89 2.95 -6.18 1.82
N GLY A 90 4.16 -6.71 1.86
CA GLY A 90 5.38 -5.92 1.90
C GLY A 90 5.54 -5.04 0.65
N GLN A 91 5.25 -5.56 -0.53
CA GLN A 91 5.28 -4.81 -1.79
C GLN A 91 4.32 -3.62 -1.77
N ILE A 92 3.07 -3.84 -1.38
CA ILE A 92 2.07 -2.77 -1.31
C ILE A 92 2.44 -1.74 -0.26
N GLY A 93 2.83 -2.17 0.94
CA GLY A 93 3.27 -1.28 2.01
C GLY A 93 4.46 -0.40 1.57
N HIS A 94 5.41 -0.97 0.84
CA HIS A 94 6.53 -0.24 0.26
C HIS A 94 6.07 0.86 -0.71
N HIS A 95 5.19 0.55 -1.67
CA HIS A 95 4.67 1.54 -2.62
C HIS A 95 3.89 2.66 -1.94
N LEU A 96 3.02 2.32 -0.97
CA LEU A 96 2.26 3.30 -0.22
C LEU A 96 3.18 4.21 0.62
N SER A 97 4.17 3.65 1.28
CA SER A 97 5.14 4.40 2.08
C SER A 97 5.94 5.37 1.22
N LEU A 98 6.43 4.95 0.05
CA LEU A 98 7.13 5.82 -0.88
C LEU A 98 6.26 6.96 -1.37
N GLY A 99 5.02 6.68 -1.79
CA GLY A 99 4.07 7.70 -2.24
C GLY A 99 3.78 8.74 -1.16
N LEU A 100 3.51 8.27 0.07
CA LEU A 100 3.26 9.16 1.23
C LEU A 100 4.48 10.02 1.57
N LEU A 101 5.67 9.43 1.65
CA LEU A 101 6.91 10.17 1.95
C LEU A 101 7.20 11.23 0.89
N GLN A 102 6.98 10.92 -0.38
CA GLN A 102 7.15 11.87 -1.46
C GLN A 102 6.16 13.05 -1.35
N GLU A 103 4.88 12.77 -1.13
CA GLU A 103 3.84 13.79 -1.01
C GLU A 103 4.05 14.68 0.24
N LEU A 104 4.39 14.07 1.39
CA LEU A 104 4.73 14.81 2.61
C LEU A 104 5.91 15.76 2.36
N ARG A 105 6.93 15.28 1.65
CA ARG A 105 8.10 16.10 1.30
C ARG A 105 7.73 17.28 0.40
N ILE A 106 6.90 17.05 -0.62
CA ILE A 106 6.42 18.11 -1.53
C ILE A 106 5.67 19.20 -0.74
N ARG A 107 4.88 18.80 0.26
CA ARG A 107 4.11 19.73 1.10
C ARG A 107 4.91 20.32 2.28
N GLY A 108 6.17 19.96 2.46
CA GLY A 108 7.00 20.42 3.58
C GLY A 108 6.54 19.91 4.94
N LEU A 109 5.85 18.76 4.98
CA LEU A 109 5.33 18.14 6.20
C LEU A 109 6.31 17.08 6.72
N SER A 110 6.63 17.15 8.02
CA SER A 110 7.49 16.18 8.70
C SER A 110 6.65 15.25 9.57
N ILE A 111 6.00 14.28 8.95
CA ILE A 111 5.17 13.26 9.61
C ILE A 111 5.85 11.90 9.39
N PRO A 112 6.13 11.12 10.44
CA PRO A 112 6.73 9.81 10.28
C PRO A 112 5.75 8.83 9.61
N VAL A 113 6.26 8.03 8.68
CA VAL A 113 5.57 6.90 8.05
C VAL A 113 6.26 5.63 8.54
N VAL A 114 5.51 4.70 9.12
CA VAL A 114 6.00 3.45 9.72
C VAL A 114 5.17 2.27 9.25
#